data_148877f29c224c7286ce03c55f02321c
#
_entry.id   148877f29c224c7286ce03c55f02321c
#
_cell.length_a   1.000
_cell.length_b   1.000
_cell.length_c   1.000
_cell.angle_alpha   90.00
_cell.angle_beta   90.00
_cell.angle_gamma   90.00
#
_symmetry.space_group_name_H-M   'P 1'
#
loop_
_entity.id
_entity.type
_entity.pdbx_description
1 polymer ?
#
loop_
_entity_poly.entity_id
_entity_poly.type
_entity_poly.pdbx_seq_one_letter_code
_entity_poly.pdbx_strand_id
1 'polypeptide(L)'
;MKSFIHEITIKALKNGIPKGVVLNVNFPKLKLKEIKGIKICRQAKANWVEEFDKRTNPMGKEYFWLTGTFINEDKGEDTDEWALSQGYISIVPTQFDLTAHHTIKELNTWDL
;
A
#
# COMPACT_ATOMS: atom_id res chain seq x y z
N MET A 1 -10.16 15.67 -21.35
CA MET A 1 -9.50 15.77 -20.03
C MET A 1 -8.54 14.61 -19.86
N LYS A 2 -7.28 14.90 -19.57
CA LYS A 2 -6.30 13.85 -19.34
C LYS A 2 -6.62 13.14 -18.02
N SER A 3 -6.68 11.82 -18.03
CA SER A 3 -6.84 11.07 -16.80
C SER A 3 -5.54 11.11 -15.98
N PHE A 4 -5.64 10.93 -14.67
CA PHE A 4 -4.48 10.83 -13.80
C PHE A 4 -3.58 9.65 -14.20
N ILE A 5 -4.18 8.52 -14.60
CA ILE A 5 -3.44 7.35 -15.06
C ILE A 5 -2.57 7.69 -16.28
N HIS A 6 -3.13 8.41 -17.24
CA HIS A 6 -2.40 8.84 -18.43
C HIS A 6 -1.21 9.73 -18.06
N GLU A 7 -1.44 10.71 -17.19
CA GLU A 7 -0.39 11.63 -16.72
C GLU A 7 0.74 10.88 -16.01
N ILE A 8 0.42 9.99 -15.10
CA ILE A 8 1.40 9.18 -14.37
C ILE A 8 2.20 8.32 -15.34
N THR A 9 1.53 7.66 -16.29
CA THR A 9 2.17 6.81 -17.29
C THR A 9 3.15 7.59 -18.16
N ILE A 10 2.74 8.74 -18.67
CA ILE A 10 3.59 9.59 -19.51
C ILE A 10 4.82 10.06 -18.73
N LYS A 11 4.65 10.49 -17.50
CA LYS A 11 5.77 10.94 -16.65
C LYS A 11 6.73 9.79 -16.34
N ALA A 12 6.21 8.60 -16.06
CA ALA A 12 7.04 7.41 -15.82
C ALA A 12 7.85 7.03 -17.06
N LEU A 13 7.24 7.06 -18.24
CA LEU A 13 7.95 6.77 -19.50
C LEU A 13 9.01 7.81 -19.80
N LYS A 14 8.73 9.09 -19.56
CA LYS A 14 9.65 10.18 -19.83
C LYS A 14 10.85 10.19 -18.91
N ASN A 15 10.62 10.01 -17.60
CA ASN A 15 11.66 10.16 -16.58
C ASN A 15 12.35 8.83 -16.22
N GLY A 16 11.68 7.70 -16.53
CA GLY A 16 12.12 6.38 -16.12
C GLY A 16 11.83 6.09 -14.66
N ILE A 17 11.64 4.82 -14.33
CA ILE A 17 11.51 4.36 -12.96
C ILE A 17 12.81 3.66 -12.59
N PRO A 18 13.42 3.94 -11.41
CA PRO A 18 14.65 3.27 -11.00
C PRO A 18 14.53 1.75 -11.05
N LYS A 19 15.61 1.08 -11.38
CA LYS A 19 15.65 -0.38 -11.45
C LYS A 19 15.28 -1.00 -10.10
N GLY A 20 14.42 -2.01 -10.14
CA GLY A 20 13.98 -2.71 -8.92
C GLY A 20 12.86 -2.00 -8.17
N VAL A 21 12.31 -0.93 -8.73
CA VAL A 21 11.22 -0.17 -8.12
C VAL A 21 9.98 -0.26 -9.01
N VAL A 22 8.83 -0.44 -8.37
CA VAL A 22 7.52 -0.31 -9.01
C VAL A 22 6.74 0.81 -8.31
N LEU A 23 5.83 1.42 -9.03
CA LEU A 23 4.96 2.43 -8.45
C LEU A 23 3.64 1.77 -8.08
N ASN A 24 3.33 1.77 -6.79
CA ASN A 24 2.04 1.31 -6.29
C ASN A 24 1.10 2.50 -6.23
N VAL A 25 0.13 2.54 -7.16
CA VAL A 25 -0.78 3.67 -7.32
C VAL A 25 -2.17 3.27 -6.86
N ASN A 26 -2.70 4.01 -5.91
CA ASN A 26 -4.04 3.80 -5.39
C ASN A 26 -4.88 5.06 -5.52
N PHE A 27 -6.15 4.85 -5.90
CA PHE A 27 -7.10 5.95 -6.08
C PHE A 27 -8.07 5.98 -4.90
N PRO A 28 -8.43 7.18 -4.41
CA PRO A 28 -9.52 7.28 -3.43
C PRO A 28 -10.85 6.92 -4.09
N LYS A 29 -11.80 6.46 -3.30
CA LYS A 29 -13.13 6.10 -3.79
C LYS A 29 -13.98 7.37 -4.02
N LEU A 30 -13.58 8.16 -5.00
CA LEU A 30 -14.18 9.43 -5.34
C LEU A 30 -14.38 9.54 -6.85
N LYS A 31 -15.25 10.45 -7.27
CA LYS A 31 -15.36 10.82 -8.68
C LYS A 31 -14.09 11.57 -9.09
N LEU A 32 -13.71 11.44 -10.36
CA LEU A 32 -12.48 12.04 -10.88
C LEU A 32 -12.34 13.53 -10.55
N LYS A 33 -13.43 14.29 -10.68
CA LYS A 33 -13.46 15.73 -10.40
C LYS A 33 -13.30 16.07 -8.90
N GLU A 34 -13.50 15.11 -8.02
CA GLU A 34 -13.39 15.29 -6.57
C GLU A 34 -11.99 14.97 -6.04
N ILE A 35 -11.15 14.36 -6.86
CA ILE A 35 -9.77 14.02 -6.50
C ILE A 35 -8.93 15.29 -6.46
N LYS A 36 -8.28 15.51 -5.32
CA LYS A 36 -7.52 16.75 -5.08
C LYS A 36 -6.16 16.80 -5.78
N GLY A 37 -5.62 15.65 -6.14
CA GLY A 37 -4.32 15.56 -6.80
C GLY A 37 -3.59 14.27 -6.45
N ILE A 38 -2.27 14.28 -6.60
CA ILE A 38 -1.40 13.13 -6.41
C ILE A 38 -0.42 13.45 -5.30
N LYS A 39 -0.20 12.47 -4.40
CA LYS A 39 0.85 12.56 -3.37
C LYS A 39 1.76 11.35 -3.44
N ILE A 40 3.06 11.61 -3.32
CA ILE A 40 4.06 10.56 -3.16
C ILE A 40 4.14 10.24 -1.68
N CYS A 41 3.93 8.97 -1.33
CA CYS A 41 3.74 8.55 0.05
C CYS A 41 4.64 7.39 0.42
N ARG A 42 4.76 7.15 1.72
CA ARG A 42 5.24 5.88 2.26
C ARG A 42 4.03 5.00 2.59
N GLN A 43 4.25 3.70 2.63
CA GLN A 43 3.22 2.76 3.08
C GLN A 43 2.94 2.97 4.57
N ALA A 44 1.66 3.04 4.94
CA ALA A 44 1.26 3.13 6.33
C ALA A 44 1.63 1.84 7.07
N LYS A 45 2.02 1.98 8.32
CA LYS A 45 2.25 0.83 9.23
C LYS A 45 0.90 0.36 9.76
N ALA A 46 0.22 -0.43 8.96
CA ALA A 46 -1.13 -0.92 9.25
C ALA A 46 -1.17 -2.45 9.13
N ASN A 47 -2.11 -3.05 9.83
CA ASN A 47 -2.25 -4.49 9.89
C ASN A 47 -3.68 -4.94 9.66
N TRP A 48 -3.84 -6.13 9.09
CA TRP A 48 -5.08 -6.86 9.11
C TRP A 48 -5.11 -7.72 10.37
N VAL A 49 -6.18 -7.62 11.14
CA VAL A 49 -6.46 -8.57 12.23
C VAL A 49 -7.43 -9.60 11.66
N GLU A 50 -6.95 -10.83 11.50
CA GLU A 50 -7.73 -11.93 10.96
C GLU A 50 -8.59 -12.54 12.05
N GLU A 51 -9.85 -12.83 11.70
CA GLU A 51 -10.80 -13.50 12.58
C GLU A 51 -11.50 -14.60 11.81
N PHE A 52 -11.87 -15.69 12.51
CA PHE A 52 -12.68 -16.75 11.96
C PHE A 52 -14.11 -16.60 12.47
N ASP A 53 -15.04 -16.50 11.55
CA ASP A 53 -16.46 -16.44 11.84
C ASP A 53 -17.07 -17.84 11.63
N LYS A 54 -17.54 -18.47 12.72
CA LYS A 54 -18.13 -19.78 12.69
C LYS A 54 -19.56 -19.71 12.18
N ARG A 55 -19.85 -20.48 11.15
CA ARG A 55 -21.19 -20.58 10.54
C ARG A 55 -21.59 -22.02 10.36
N THR A 56 -22.91 -22.26 10.28
CA THR A 56 -23.48 -23.58 10.05
C THR A 56 -24.27 -23.54 8.74
N ASN A 57 -24.00 -24.51 7.83
CA ASN A 57 -24.75 -24.62 6.59
C ASN A 57 -26.15 -25.23 6.83
N PRO A 58 -27.05 -25.21 5.83
CA PRO A 58 -28.39 -25.79 5.98
C PRO A 58 -28.41 -27.30 6.28
N MET A 59 -27.31 -28.01 6.01
CA MET A 59 -27.14 -29.44 6.29
C MET A 59 -26.61 -29.69 7.70
N GLY A 60 -26.44 -28.68 8.53
CA GLY A 60 -25.92 -28.78 9.89
C GLY A 60 -24.40 -28.88 9.98
N LYS A 61 -23.68 -28.72 8.87
CA LYS A 61 -22.23 -28.80 8.84
C LYS A 61 -21.61 -27.45 9.17
N GLU A 62 -20.68 -27.44 10.12
CA GLU A 62 -19.97 -26.22 10.51
C GLU A 62 -18.86 -25.87 9.52
N TYR A 63 -18.70 -24.59 9.26
CA TYR A 63 -17.61 -24.05 8.46
C TYR A 63 -17.19 -22.68 9.02
N PHE A 64 -15.98 -22.24 8.65
CA PHE A 64 -15.43 -20.98 9.12
C PHE A 64 -15.18 -20.05 7.95
N TRP A 65 -15.60 -18.78 8.10
CA TRP A 65 -15.22 -17.72 7.20
C TRP A 65 -13.99 -17.00 7.75
N LEU A 66 -13.00 -16.82 6.88
CA LEU A 66 -11.89 -15.94 7.21
C LEU A 66 -12.35 -14.50 7.02
N THR A 67 -12.45 -13.77 8.11
CA THR A 67 -12.78 -12.34 8.10
C THR A 67 -11.58 -11.56 8.62
N GLY A 68 -11.61 -10.25 8.45
CA GLY A 68 -10.52 -9.42 8.94
C GLY A 68 -10.97 -7.99 9.17
N THR A 69 -10.28 -7.35 10.09
CA THR A 69 -10.42 -5.92 10.35
C THR A 69 -9.10 -5.24 10.03
N PHE A 70 -9.16 -4.20 9.21
CA PHE A 70 -8.01 -3.37 8.91
C PHE A 70 -7.83 -2.36 10.02
N ILE A 71 -6.66 -2.41 10.68
CA ILE A 71 -6.31 -1.50 11.77
C ILE A 71 -5.13 -0.65 11.33
N ASN A 72 -5.32 0.66 11.29
CA ASN A 72 -4.27 1.61 11.00
C ASN A 72 -4.05 2.54 12.19
N GLU A 73 -2.99 2.29 12.93
CA GLU A 73 -2.57 3.12 14.06
C GLU A 73 -1.54 4.18 13.66
N ASP A 74 -1.10 4.16 12.40
CA ASP A 74 -0.12 5.12 11.88
C ASP A 74 -0.80 6.47 11.62
N LYS A 75 -0.46 7.48 12.39
CA LYS A 75 -1.04 8.82 12.30
C LYS A 75 -0.24 9.78 11.42
N GLY A 76 0.76 9.27 10.71
CA GLY A 76 1.56 10.10 9.80
C GLY A 76 0.75 10.66 8.64
N GLU A 77 1.02 11.91 8.28
CA GLU A 77 0.37 12.59 7.15
C GLU A 77 1.12 12.37 5.83
N ASP A 78 2.16 11.56 5.85
CA ASP A 78 2.95 11.17 4.68
C ASP A 78 2.64 9.75 4.22
N THR A 79 1.60 9.13 4.77
CA THR A 79 1.20 7.77 4.42
C THR A 79 0.21 7.72 3.27
N ASP A 80 0.17 6.56 2.59
CA ASP A 80 -0.83 6.27 1.56
C ASP A 80 -2.25 6.32 2.11
N GLU A 81 -2.47 5.77 3.31
CA GLU A 81 -3.79 5.77 3.96
C GLU A 81 -4.26 7.21 4.26
N TRP A 82 -3.37 8.05 4.76
CA TRP A 82 -3.72 9.45 5.00
C TRP A 82 -4.08 10.16 3.70
N ALA A 83 -3.26 9.99 2.66
CA ALA A 83 -3.49 10.61 1.35
C ALA A 83 -4.86 10.22 0.78
N LEU A 84 -5.18 8.92 0.81
CA LEU A 84 -6.47 8.42 0.34
C LEU A 84 -7.64 8.97 1.17
N SER A 85 -7.48 9.06 2.48
CA SER A 85 -8.52 9.62 3.36
C SER A 85 -8.78 11.09 3.09
N GLN A 86 -7.80 11.82 2.59
CA GLN A 86 -7.90 13.24 2.26
C GLN A 86 -8.30 13.51 0.81
N GLY A 87 -8.56 12.48 0.03
CA GLY A 87 -9.02 12.60 -1.36
C GLY A 87 -7.92 12.72 -2.39
N TYR A 88 -6.71 12.29 -2.06
CA TYR A 88 -5.58 12.26 -2.98
C TYR A 88 -5.33 10.86 -3.53
N ILE A 89 -4.79 10.78 -4.73
CA ILE A 89 -4.18 9.58 -5.26
C ILE A 89 -2.85 9.39 -4.54
N SER A 90 -2.59 8.18 -4.03
CA SER A 90 -1.31 7.86 -3.43
C SER A 90 -0.41 7.12 -4.42
N ILE A 91 0.86 7.48 -4.47
CA ILE A 91 1.90 6.76 -5.18
C ILE A 91 2.96 6.37 -4.16
N VAL A 92 3.12 5.06 -3.95
CA VAL A 92 4.17 4.54 -3.06
C VAL A 92 5.21 3.82 -3.92
N PRO A 93 6.46 4.33 -3.97
CA PRO A 93 7.53 3.60 -4.62
C PRO A 93 7.86 2.36 -3.79
N THR A 94 7.82 1.19 -4.41
CA THR A 94 7.95 -0.11 -3.74
C THR A 94 9.12 -0.88 -4.33
N GLN A 95 9.99 -1.45 -3.50
CA GLN A 95 11.07 -2.32 -3.95
C GLN A 95 10.74 -3.77 -3.61
N PHE A 96 11.18 -4.68 -4.48
CA PHE A 96 11.05 -6.11 -4.23
C PHE A 96 12.19 -6.68 -3.37
N ASP A 97 13.35 -6.01 -3.34
CA ASP A 97 14.50 -6.48 -2.56
C ASP A 97 14.29 -6.14 -1.07
N LEU A 98 14.01 -7.17 -0.28
CA LEU A 98 13.74 -7.05 1.14
C LEU A 98 15.00 -7.10 2.00
N THR A 99 16.18 -7.24 1.39
CA THR A 99 17.45 -7.29 2.12
C THR A 99 17.78 -5.93 2.72
N ALA A 100 18.00 -5.89 4.01
CA ALA A 100 18.50 -4.70 4.70
C ALA A 100 20.01 -4.59 4.47
N HIS A 101 20.41 -4.13 3.29
CA HIS A 101 21.83 -4.09 2.87
C HIS A 101 22.71 -3.31 3.83
N HIS A 102 22.19 -2.21 4.40
CA HIS A 102 22.93 -1.39 5.36
C HIS A 102 23.27 -2.15 6.65
N THR A 103 22.55 -3.23 6.97
CA THR A 103 22.77 -4.03 8.18
C THR A 103 23.79 -5.14 7.97
N ILE A 104 24.05 -5.54 6.73
CA ILE A 104 25.01 -6.62 6.42
C ILE A 104 26.39 -6.26 6.97
N LYS A 105 26.84 -5.03 6.75
CA LYS A 105 28.15 -4.55 7.22
C LYS A 105 28.27 -4.59 8.74
N GLU A 106 27.19 -4.23 9.43
CA GLU A 106 27.13 -4.28 10.89
C GLU A 106 27.22 -5.70 11.40
N LEU A 107 26.43 -6.62 10.85
CA LEU A 107 26.43 -8.02 11.25
C LEU A 107 27.77 -8.70 10.99
N ASN A 108 28.52 -8.26 9.98
CA ASN A 108 29.86 -8.77 9.72
C ASN A 108 30.88 -8.42 10.81
N THR A 109 30.55 -7.46 11.68
CA THR A 109 31.39 -7.16 12.84
C THR A 109 31.12 -8.06 14.04
N TRP A 110 30.04 -8.83 14.00
CA TRP A 110 29.75 -9.80 15.04
C TRP A 110 30.65 -11.01 14.87
N ASP A 111 31.17 -11.53 15.93
CA ASP A 111 32.04 -12.70 15.93
C ASP A 111 31.20 -13.98 15.96
N LEU A 112 30.73 -14.40 14.78
CA LEU A 112 29.89 -15.56 14.62
C LEU A 112 30.66 -16.77 14.09
#